data_ddd510fb234a65ec088c9cfe3adc1201
#
_entry.id   ddd510fb234a65ec088c9cfe3adc1201
#
_cell.length_a   1.000
_cell.length_b   1.000
_cell.length_c   1.000
_cell.angle_alpha   90.00
_cell.angle_beta   90.00
_cell.angle_gamma   90.00
#
_symmetry.space_group_name_H-M   'P 1'
#
loop_
_entity.id
_entity.type
_entity.pdbx_description
1 polymer ?
#
loop_
_entity_poly.entity_id
_entity_poly.type
_entity_poly.pdbx_seq_one_letter_code
_entity_poly.pdbx_strand_id
1 'polypeptide(L)'
;MRMGQVAVFYIVFFIASLFSLQVLALNEVKVHQDIEWVKVKGFALTTDIYSPQKAAKPLPVLVIFHGGGWLVNNKAIMSDMALYMASHADLVVVNMNYRLLGDNNNSTTVNEIVEDALGAVLWVKDHIQNYGGDPAKIAVTGDSAGGHLASMVMLAGRSLDSTGFTPQKQKFTPSCLPKGKTAEQVAAADDAKMQAVILSYAAFDLLESAKGGFETEQNPFWKWGNASPRGLFGEGITYESHEQYYKAVSPLYLLPEAGYKLPPQFVLVGSEDGLTTPEVASGYVSLLKAAGQQVEFKIYQGKGHGFLDSGCNDYTKGCFKDLATPTLDDMIQFLTSVFK
;
A
#
# COMPACT_ATOMS: atom_id res chain seq x y z
N MET A 1 39.87 79.78 10.20
CA MET A 1 38.94 78.73 10.63
C MET A 1 38.68 77.81 9.46
N ARG A 2 39.30 76.65 9.47
CA ARG A 2 39.04 75.54 8.47
C ARG A 2 38.29 74.45 9.17
N MET A 3 37.05 74.22 8.75
CA MET A 3 36.22 73.10 9.19
C MET A 3 36.66 71.81 8.43
N GLY A 4 37.13 70.80 9.16
CA GLY A 4 37.43 69.51 8.61
C GLY A 4 36.14 68.70 8.48
N GLN A 5 35.90 68.15 7.28
CA GLN A 5 34.86 67.20 7.04
C GLN A 5 35.39 65.84 7.42
N VAL A 6 34.68 65.13 8.33
CA VAL A 6 34.91 63.66 8.66
C VAL A 6 34.03 62.81 7.73
N ALA A 7 34.62 62.09 6.86
CA ALA A 7 33.93 61.09 6.03
C ALA A 7 33.78 59.77 6.81
N VAL A 8 32.55 59.37 7.08
CA VAL A 8 32.22 58.06 7.68
C VAL A 8 32.02 57.07 6.56
N PHE A 9 32.95 56.06 6.47
CA PHE A 9 32.80 54.94 5.57
C PHE A 9 31.95 53.86 6.23
N TYR A 10 30.76 53.57 5.69
CA TYR A 10 29.96 52.39 6.02
C TYR A 10 30.47 51.20 5.20
N ILE A 11 31.08 50.23 5.90
CA ILE A 11 31.40 48.93 5.31
C ILE A 11 30.18 48.04 5.44
N VAL A 12 29.46 47.81 4.33
CA VAL A 12 28.36 46.83 4.24
C VAL A 12 28.96 45.45 4.01
N PHE A 13 28.95 44.63 5.05
CA PHE A 13 29.26 43.22 4.91
C PHE A 13 28.08 42.46 4.24
N PHE A 14 28.24 42.06 2.98
CA PHE A 14 27.34 41.13 2.32
C PHE A 14 27.74 39.70 2.79
N ILE A 15 26.96 39.12 3.71
CA ILE A 15 27.03 37.72 4.03
C ILE A 15 26.24 36.97 2.94
N ALA A 16 26.92 36.50 1.92
CA ALA A 16 26.37 35.55 0.95
C ALA A 16 26.23 34.20 1.66
N SER A 17 25.05 33.88 2.14
CA SER A 17 24.72 32.51 2.59
C SER A 17 24.69 31.58 1.36
N LEU A 18 25.77 30.83 1.18
CA LEU A 18 25.83 29.73 0.23
C LEU A 18 24.89 28.62 0.74
N PHE A 19 23.64 28.65 0.30
CA PHE A 19 22.80 27.46 0.33
C PHE A 19 23.39 26.48 -0.69
N SER A 20 24.22 25.54 -0.22
CA SER A 20 24.58 24.38 -1.03
C SER A 20 23.30 23.54 -1.21
N LEU A 21 22.69 23.58 -2.39
CA LEU A 21 21.78 22.51 -2.81
C LEU A 21 22.60 21.23 -2.79
N GLN A 22 22.44 20.42 -1.76
CA GLN A 22 22.84 19.03 -1.81
C GLN A 22 21.90 18.36 -2.83
N VAL A 23 22.37 18.16 -4.04
CA VAL A 23 21.77 17.19 -4.95
C VAL A 23 21.94 15.84 -4.26
N LEU A 24 20.88 15.32 -3.67
CA LEU A 24 20.87 13.96 -3.14
C LEU A 24 21.21 13.03 -4.32
N ALA A 25 22.35 12.38 -4.25
CA ALA A 25 22.71 11.38 -5.24
C ALA A 25 21.70 10.23 -5.13
N LEU A 26 21.15 9.81 -6.27
CA LEU A 26 20.25 8.67 -6.33
C LEU A 26 20.99 7.39 -5.89
N ASN A 27 20.31 6.54 -5.15
CA ASN A 27 20.81 5.23 -4.81
C ASN A 27 20.92 4.36 -6.05
N GLU A 28 22.04 3.65 -6.20
CA GLU A 28 22.15 2.55 -7.13
C GLU A 28 21.35 1.37 -6.56
N VAL A 29 20.36 0.89 -7.31
CA VAL A 29 19.41 -0.13 -6.85
C VAL A 29 19.72 -1.47 -7.48
N LYS A 30 19.84 -2.52 -6.67
CA LYS A 30 19.85 -3.90 -7.11
C LYS A 30 18.43 -4.44 -7.08
N VAL A 31 18.00 -5.05 -8.19
CA VAL A 31 16.68 -5.67 -8.30
C VAL A 31 16.83 -7.19 -8.30
N HIS A 32 16.15 -7.84 -7.39
CA HIS A 32 15.99 -9.29 -7.33
C HIS A 32 14.58 -9.62 -7.80
N GLN A 33 14.49 -10.21 -9.00
CA GLN A 33 13.21 -10.45 -9.67
C GLN A 33 12.68 -11.86 -9.44
N ASP A 34 11.36 -11.99 -9.49
CA ASP A 34 10.62 -13.26 -9.53
C ASP A 34 10.97 -14.26 -8.40
N ILE A 35 11.23 -13.72 -7.20
CA ILE A 35 11.45 -14.54 -6.02
C ILE A 35 10.11 -15.21 -5.64
N GLU A 36 10.03 -16.53 -5.71
CA GLU A 36 8.87 -17.29 -5.21
C GLU A 36 8.83 -17.14 -3.68
N TRP A 37 7.77 -16.52 -3.16
CA TRP A 37 7.61 -16.29 -1.73
C TRP A 37 6.64 -17.29 -1.09
N VAL A 38 5.68 -17.80 -1.86
CA VAL A 38 4.78 -18.87 -1.40
C VAL A 38 4.17 -19.61 -2.60
N LYS A 39 3.77 -20.86 -2.37
CA LYS A 39 2.95 -21.63 -3.29
C LYS A 39 1.64 -22.04 -2.62
N VAL A 40 0.51 -21.49 -3.11
CA VAL A 40 -0.82 -21.72 -2.54
C VAL A 40 -1.68 -22.48 -3.54
N LYS A 41 -2.23 -23.63 -3.14
CA LYS A 41 -3.07 -24.47 -4.02
C LYS A 41 -2.41 -24.75 -5.39
N GLY A 42 -1.09 -24.86 -5.43
CA GLY A 42 -0.32 -25.07 -6.66
C GLY A 42 0.04 -23.79 -7.42
N PHE A 43 -0.50 -22.64 -7.04
CA PHE A 43 -0.22 -21.34 -7.62
C PHE A 43 1.01 -20.70 -6.95
N ALA A 44 2.07 -20.45 -7.72
CA ALA A 44 3.29 -19.80 -7.22
C ALA A 44 3.13 -18.27 -7.25
N LEU A 45 3.29 -17.64 -6.10
CA LEU A 45 3.30 -16.18 -5.97
C LEU A 45 4.73 -15.66 -5.86
N THR A 46 5.04 -14.66 -6.66
CA THR A 46 6.40 -14.09 -6.74
C THR A 46 6.43 -12.63 -6.27
N THR A 47 7.63 -12.18 -5.94
CA THR A 47 7.91 -10.79 -5.58
C THR A 47 9.17 -10.31 -6.26
N ASP A 48 9.29 -8.97 -6.45
CA ASP A 48 10.53 -8.30 -6.80
C ASP A 48 11.01 -7.46 -5.62
N ILE A 49 12.31 -7.53 -5.31
CA ILE A 49 12.92 -6.78 -4.22
C ILE A 49 13.95 -5.80 -4.78
N TYR A 50 13.76 -4.54 -4.45
CA TYR A 50 14.60 -3.41 -4.85
C TYR A 50 15.41 -2.95 -3.64
N SER A 51 16.72 -3.16 -3.68
CA SER A 51 17.61 -2.88 -2.54
C SER A 51 18.69 -1.85 -2.95
N PRO A 52 18.86 -0.74 -2.22
CA PRO A 52 20.02 0.13 -2.36
C PRO A 52 21.32 -0.64 -2.13
N GLN A 53 22.30 -0.53 -3.06
CA GLN A 53 23.52 -1.37 -3.00
C GLN A 53 24.49 -0.98 -1.88
N LYS A 54 24.44 0.27 -1.40
CA LYS A 54 25.43 0.83 -0.47
C LYS A 54 24.80 1.24 0.86
N ALA A 55 24.04 0.34 1.50
CA ALA A 55 23.50 0.61 2.83
C ALA A 55 24.49 0.19 3.92
N ALA A 56 24.82 1.12 4.83
CA ALA A 56 25.73 0.85 5.97
C ALA A 56 25.03 0.08 7.12
N LYS A 57 23.72 0.00 7.12
CA LYS A 57 22.85 -0.65 8.12
C LYS A 57 21.59 -1.16 7.45
N PRO A 58 20.84 -2.10 8.09
CA PRO A 58 19.54 -2.51 7.58
C PRO A 58 18.60 -1.30 7.42
N LEU A 59 17.91 -1.25 6.27
CA LEU A 59 17.02 -0.16 5.88
C LEU A 59 15.56 -0.46 6.22
N PRO A 60 14.72 0.55 6.49
CA PRO A 60 13.27 0.37 6.50
C PRO A 60 12.77 -0.26 5.20
N VAL A 61 11.64 -0.94 5.29
CA VAL A 61 11.07 -1.73 4.20
C VAL A 61 9.71 -1.17 3.81
N LEU A 62 9.47 -1.02 2.53
CA LEU A 62 8.16 -0.69 1.96
C LEU A 62 7.63 -1.89 1.17
N VAL A 63 6.52 -2.47 1.61
CA VAL A 63 5.81 -3.53 0.89
C VAL A 63 4.73 -2.90 0.03
N ILE A 64 4.70 -3.22 -1.27
CA ILE A 64 3.74 -2.68 -2.23
C ILE A 64 2.80 -3.79 -2.70
N PHE A 65 1.49 -3.55 -2.63
CA PHE A 65 0.44 -4.33 -3.28
C PHE A 65 -0.14 -3.54 -4.45
N HIS A 66 -0.22 -4.16 -5.63
CA HIS A 66 -0.71 -3.51 -6.84
C HIS A 66 -2.22 -3.37 -6.90
N GLY A 67 -2.72 -2.41 -7.67
CA GLY A 67 -4.11 -2.25 -8.02
C GLY A 67 -4.60 -3.21 -9.12
N GLY A 68 -5.83 -2.99 -9.59
CA GLY A 68 -6.43 -3.80 -10.66
C GLY A 68 -7.73 -4.50 -10.25
N GLY A 69 -8.46 -3.99 -9.26
CA GLY A 69 -9.77 -4.51 -8.86
C GLY A 69 -9.75 -5.98 -8.42
N TRP A 70 -8.63 -6.49 -7.91
CA TRP A 70 -8.40 -7.90 -7.56
C TRP A 70 -8.57 -8.87 -8.75
N LEU A 71 -8.63 -8.38 -9.99
CA LEU A 71 -8.93 -9.15 -11.22
C LEU A 71 -7.84 -9.05 -12.28
N VAL A 72 -7.10 -7.96 -12.31
CA VAL A 72 -6.09 -7.69 -13.35
C VAL A 72 -4.78 -7.20 -12.74
N ASN A 73 -3.77 -7.06 -13.58
CA ASN A 73 -2.43 -6.62 -13.25
C ASN A 73 -1.60 -7.67 -12.49
N ASN A 74 -0.40 -7.28 -12.19
CA ASN A 74 0.58 -7.97 -11.37
C ASN A 74 1.60 -6.93 -10.87
N LYS A 75 2.59 -7.35 -10.10
CA LYS A 75 3.64 -6.49 -9.56
C LYS A 75 4.29 -5.54 -10.58
N ALA A 76 4.34 -5.89 -11.88
CA ALA A 76 4.98 -5.05 -12.89
C ALA A 76 4.33 -3.67 -13.05
N ILE A 77 3.02 -3.54 -12.75
CA ILE A 77 2.35 -2.23 -12.83
C ILE A 77 2.87 -1.23 -11.80
N MET A 78 3.53 -1.69 -10.73
CA MET A 78 4.13 -0.86 -9.68
C MET A 78 5.67 -0.80 -9.76
N SER A 79 6.29 -1.31 -10.84
CA SER A 79 7.76 -1.40 -10.93
C SER A 79 8.45 -0.04 -10.95
N ASP A 80 7.87 0.97 -11.62
CA ASP A 80 8.42 2.32 -11.66
C ASP A 80 8.34 3.00 -10.28
N MET A 81 7.22 2.82 -9.56
CA MET A 81 7.08 3.27 -8.17
C MET A 81 8.13 2.59 -7.29
N ALA A 82 8.27 1.26 -7.36
CA ALA A 82 9.23 0.52 -6.55
C ALA A 82 10.67 0.99 -6.79
N LEU A 83 11.05 1.18 -8.06
CA LEU A 83 12.36 1.70 -8.41
C LEU A 83 12.57 3.13 -7.94
N TYR A 84 11.57 4.01 -8.12
CA TYR A 84 11.63 5.39 -7.67
C TYR A 84 11.85 5.45 -6.15
N MET A 85 11.03 4.76 -5.37
CA MET A 85 11.11 4.78 -3.91
C MET A 85 12.47 4.27 -3.41
N ALA A 86 13.00 3.17 -3.96
CA ALA A 86 14.30 2.63 -3.58
C ALA A 86 15.48 3.51 -4.02
N SER A 87 15.36 4.23 -5.15
CA SER A 87 16.44 5.10 -5.66
C SER A 87 16.47 6.47 -4.98
N HIS A 88 15.34 7.00 -4.52
CA HIS A 88 15.23 8.33 -3.92
C HIS A 88 15.20 8.33 -2.39
N ALA A 89 15.10 7.16 -1.76
CA ALA A 89 15.09 7.02 -0.31
C ALA A 89 15.91 5.81 0.16
N ASP A 90 16.34 5.84 1.43
CA ASP A 90 16.99 4.71 2.08
C ASP A 90 15.94 3.67 2.50
N LEU A 91 15.37 2.98 1.48
CA LEU A 91 14.31 1.97 1.64
C LEU A 91 14.66 0.71 0.83
N VAL A 92 14.41 -0.46 1.41
CA VAL A 92 14.22 -1.69 0.64
C VAL A 92 12.76 -1.75 0.24
N VAL A 93 12.48 -1.96 -1.04
CA VAL A 93 11.09 -2.02 -1.55
C VAL A 93 10.78 -3.44 -2.01
N VAL A 94 9.65 -3.98 -1.57
CA VAL A 94 9.18 -5.33 -1.88
C VAL A 94 7.86 -5.22 -2.64
N ASN A 95 7.88 -5.54 -3.92
CA ASN A 95 6.74 -5.40 -4.82
C ASN A 95 6.09 -6.77 -5.04
N MET A 96 4.89 -6.98 -4.48
CA MET A 96 4.28 -8.29 -4.28
C MET A 96 3.23 -8.61 -5.33
N ASN A 97 3.25 -9.87 -5.80
CA ASN A 97 2.07 -10.51 -6.39
C ASN A 97 1.22 -11.17 -5.30
N TYR A 98 -0.08 -11.20 -5.54
CA TYR A 98 -1.09 -11.93 -4.80
C TYR A 98 -2.05 -12.59 -5.80
N ARG A 99 -2.84 -13.58 -5.37
CA ARG A 99 -3.84 -14.21 -6.25
C ARG A 99 -4.92 -13.21 -6.66
N LEU A 100 -5.44 -13.39 -7.88
CA LEU A 100 -6.55 -12.62 -8.41
C LEU A 100 -7.84 -13.45 -8.36
N LEU A 101 -9.00 -12.80 -8.37
CA LEU A 101 -10.32 -13.47 -8.37
C LEU A 101 -10.48 -14.46 -9.53
N GLY A 102 -9.86 -14.18 -10.68
CA GLY A 102 -9.85 -15.07 -11.85
C GLY A 102 -8.96 -16.29 -11.74
N ASP A 103 -8.04 -16.34 -10.78
CA ASP A 103 -7.12 -17.45 -10.59
C ASP A 103 -7.83 -18.72 -10.10
N ASN A 104 -7.12 -19.86 -10.18
CA ASN A 104 -7.65 -21.17 -9.83
C ASN A 104 -8.97 -21.50 -10.56
N ASN A 105 -9.01 -21.28 -11.87
CA ASN A 105 -10.22 -21.46 -12.69
C ASN A 105 -11.41 -20.60 -12.21
N ASN A 106 -11.16 -19.32 -11.96
CA ASN A 106 -12.17 -18.36 -11.49
C ASN A 106 -12.79 -18.74 -10.14
N SER A 107 -12.00 -19.30 -9.20
CA SER A 107 -12.49 -19.75 -7.90
C SER A 107 -11.83 -19.08 -6.67
N THR A 108 -10.79 -18.29 -6.88
CA THR A 108 -10.15 -17.53 -5.78
C THR A 108 -11.11 -16.49 -5.21
N THR A 109 -11.23 -16.40 -3.90
CA THR A 109 -12.14 -15.50 -3.20
C THR A 109 -11.39 -14.30 -2.60
N VAL A 110 -12.09 -13.21 -2.32
CA VAL A 110 -11.45 -11.98 -1.80
C VAL A 110 -10.80 -12.19 -0.43
N ASN A 111 -11.38 -13.04 0.43
CA ASN A 111 -10.74 -13.38 1.71
C ASN A 111 -9.42 -14.11 1.51
N GLU A 112 -9.31 -15.00 0.50
CA GLU A 112 -8.03 -15.67 0.15
C GLU A 112 -6.99 -14.68 -0.36
N ILE A 113 -7.40 -13.62 -1.06
CA ILE A 113 -6.53 -12.53 -1.50
C ILE A 113 -6.01 -11.71 -0.30
N VAL A 114 -6.87 -11.45 0.69
CA VAL A 114 -6.46 -10.82 1.97
C VAL A 114 -5.49 -11.73 2.72
N GLU A 115 -5.71 -13.05 2.73
CA GLU A 115 -4.81 -14.04 3.33
C GLU A 115 -3.44 -14.06 2.66
N ASP A 116 -3.37 -13.83 1.34
CA ASP A 116 -2.12 -13.67 0.61
C ASP A 116 -1.38 -12.39 1.05
N ALA A 117 -2.08 -11.28 1.16
CA ALA A 117 -1.47 -10.02 1.61
C ALA A 117 -0.92 -10.11 3.05
N LEU A 118 -1.66 -10.77 3.96
CA LEU A 118 -1.20 -11.06 5.32
C LEU A 118 0.04 -11.97 5.32
N GLY A 119 0.00 -13.05 4.53
CA GLY A 119 1.12 -13.98 4.36
C GLY A 119 2.36 -13.30 3.77
N ALA A 120 2.17 -12.38 2.81
CA ALA A 120 3.24 -11.63 2.18
C ALA A 120 4.02 -10.78 3.21
N VAL A 121 3.33 -10.05 4.08
CA VAL A 121 3.99 -9.25 5.13
C VAL A 121 4.73 -10.13 6.13
N LEU A 122 4.17 -11.27 6.51
CA LEU A 122 4.85 -12.22 7.40
C LEU A 122 6.09 -12.82 6.74
N TRP A 123 6.01 -13.19 5.47
CA TRP A 123 7.17 -13.66 4.71
C TRP A 123 8.27 -12.59 4.61
N VAL A 124 7.90 -11.34 4.33
CA VAL A 124 8.85 -10.22 4.29
C VAL A 124 9.59 -10.11 5.63
N LYS A 125 8.89 -10.16 6.76
CA LYS A 125 9.52 -10.09 8.09
C LYS A 125 10.52 -11.21 8.34
N ASP A 126 10.25 -12.40 7.85
CA ASP A 126 11.14 -13.55 8.02
C ASP A 126 12.37 -13.52 7.09
N HIS A 127 12.30 -12.85 5.94
CA HIS A 127 13.30 -13.00 4.88
C HIS A 127 14.04 -11.71 4.49
N ILE A 128 13.49 -10.53 4.81
CA ILE A 128 13.96 -9.27 4.25
C ILE A 128 15.39 -8.88 4.69
N GLN A 129 15.88 -9.41 5.80
CA GLN A 129 17.26 -9.20 6.24
C GLN A 129 18.28 -9.68 5.20
N ASN A 130 17.95 -10.73 4.43
CA ASN A 130 18.80 -11.25 3.34
C ASN A 130 18.98 -10.26 2.20
N TYR A 131 18.13 -9.23 2.15
CA TYR A 131 18.10 -8.18 1.12
C TYR A 131 18.42 -6.80 1.68
N GLY A 132 18.94 -6.73 2.93
CA GLY A 132 19.34 -5.48 3.58
C GLY A 132 18.21 -4.71 4.24
N GLY A 133 17.01 -5.30 4.38
CA GLY A 133 15.88 -4.69 5.08
C GLY A 133 15.86 -4.98 6.59
N ASP A 134 15.27 -4.07 7.35
CA ASP A 134 15.03 -4.19 8.79
C ASP A 134 13.60 -4.72 9.04
N PRO A 135 13.41 -5.96 9.50
CA PRO A 135 12.08 -6.53 9.75
C PRO A 135 11.29 -5.84 10.86
N ALA A 136 11.95 -5.01 11.68
CA ALA A 136 11.29 -4.20 12.70
C ALA A 136 10.75 -2.87 12.16
N LYS A 137 11.10 -2.50 10.92
CA LYS A 137 10.75 -1.23 10.28
C LYS A 137 10.01 -1.45 8.96
N ILE A 138 8.80 -1.96 9.04
CA ILE A 138 7.96 -2.26 7.87
C ILE A 138 6.89 -1.19 7.68
N ALA A 139 6.79 -0.65 6.47
CA ALA A 139 5.62 0.08 5.98
C ALA A 139 4.93 -0.74 4.89
N VAL A 140 3.63 -0.56 4.75
CA VAL A 140 2.83 -1.21 3.71
C VAL A 140 2.13 -0.15 2.89
N THR A 141 2.07 -0.33 1.59
CA THR A 141 1.34 0.55 0.68
C THR A 141 0.67 -0.25 -0.43
N GLY A 142 -0.24 0.40 -1.09
CA GLY A 142 -0.85 -0.10 -2.31
C GLY A 142 -1.80 0.93 -2.89
N ASP A 143 -2.17 0.70 -4.12
CA ASP A 143 -3.08 1.54 -4.88
C ASP A 143 -4.39 0.80 -5.16
N SER A 144 -5.54 1.50 -5.15
CA SER A 144 -6.83 0.90 -5.47
C SER A 144 -7.11 -0.39 -4.67
N ALA A 145 -7.26 -1.54 -5.35
CA ALA A 145 -7.37 -2.87 -4.72
C ALA A 145 -6.15 -3.20 -3.83
N GLY A 146 -4.94 -2.77 -4.22
CA GLY A 146 -3.74 -2.92 -3.39
C GLY A 146 -3.78 -2.05 -2.13
N GLY A 147 -4.35 -0.85 -2.21
CA GLY A 147 -4.61 0.00 -1.05
C GLY A 147 -5.61 -0.63 -0.07
N HIS A 148 -6.64 -1.30 -0.60
CA HIS A 148 -7.51 -2.14 0.19
C HIS A 148 -6.72 -3.22 0.93
N LEU A 149 -5.85 -3.98 0.24
CA LEU A 149 -5.04 -5.03 0.86
C LEU A 149 -4.10 -4.48 1.95
N ALA A 150 -3.47 -3.34 1.71
CA ALA A 150 -2.65 -2.65 2.71
C ALA A 150 -3.46 -2.30 3.96
N SER A 151 -4.70 -1.81 3.79
CA SER A 151 -5.63 -1.55 4.89
C SER A 151 -6.02 -2.82 5.63
N MET A 152 -6.30 -3.90 4.90
CA MET A 152 -6.69 -5.18 5.50
C MET A 152 -5.56 -5.80 6.31
N VAL A 153 -4.31 -5.75 5.84
CA VAL A 153 -3.15 -6.21 6.64
C VAL A 153 -3.06 -5.45 7.96
N MET A 154 -3.25 -4.13 7.94
CA MET A 154 -3.23 -3.28 9.14
C MET A 154 -4.35 -3.63 10.12
N LEU A 155 -5.56 -3.85 9.62
CA LEU A 155 -6.75 -4.00 10.44
C LEU A 155 -7.00 -5.45 10.88
N ALA A 156 -6.73 -6.43 10.02
CA ALA A 156 -7.01 -7.84 10.26
C ALA A 156 -5.82 -8.62 10.85
N GLY A 157 -4.59 -8.10 10.81
CA GLY A 157 -3.38 -8.82 11.24
C GLY A 157 -3.37 -9.31 12.68
N ARG A 158 -4.26 -8.78 13.54
CA ARG A 158 -4.44 -9.22 14.94
C ARG A 158 -5.65 -10.13 15.14
N SER A 159 -6.36 -10.45 14.08
CA SER A 159 -7.62 -11.20 14.13
C SER A 159 -7.54 -12.48 13.30
N LEU A 160 -6.39 -13.15 13.38
CA LEU A 160 -6.10 -14.36 12.61
C LEU A 160 -6.58 -15.61 13.35
N ASP A 161 -6.87 -16.65 12.59
CA ASP A 161 -7.35 -17.94 13.14
C ASP A 161 -7.08 -19.06 12.13
N SER A 162 -6.60 -20.19 12.61
CA SER A 162 -6.25 -21.36 11.79
C SER A 162 -7.47 -22.10 11.20
N THR A 163 -8.70 -21.81 11.69
CA THR A 163 -9.92 -22.33 11.06
C THR A 163 -10.35 -21.52 9.83
N GLY A 164 -9.77 -20.33 9.65
CA GLY A 164 -9.99 -19.48 8.49
C GLY A 164 -11.36 -18.81 8.42
N PHE A 165 -11.69 -18.36 7.22
CA PHE A 165 -12.92 -17.64 6.92
C PHE A 165 -14.10 -18.62 6.76
N THR A 166 -15.02 -18.62 7.72
CA THR A 166 -16.18 -19.51 7.76
C THR A 166 -17.48 -18.74 7.97
N PRO A 167 -18.67 -19.35 7.72
CA PRO A 167 -19.95 -18.68 7.98
C PRO A 167 -20.13 -18.19 9.42
N GLN A 168 -19.57 -18.88 10.39
CA GLN A 168 -19.69 -18.57 11.81
C GLN A 168 -18.57 -17.62 12.29
N LYS A 169 -17.48 -17.51 11.51
CA LYS A 169 -16.28 -16.81 11.95
C LYS A 169 -15.53 -16.26 10.75
N GLN A 170 -15.56 -14.94 10.57
CA GLN A 170 -14.87 -14.25 9.51
C GLN A 170 -13.45 -13.87 9.99
N LYS A 171 -12.58 -14.87 10.07
CA LYS A 171 -11.16 -14.74 10.42
C LYS A 171 -10.29 -15.18 9.26
N PHE A 172 -9.05 -14.73 9.23
CA PHE A 172 -8.13 -15.00 8.14
C PHE A 172 -7.03 -15.96 8.57
N THR A 173 -6.66 -16.88 7.69
CA THR A 173 -5.47 -17.70 7.82
C THR A 173 -4.44 -17.24 6.79
N PRO A 174 -3.34 -16.55 7.19
CA PRO A 174 -2.33 -16.12 6.24
C PRO A 174 -1.81 -17.26 5.38
N SER A 175 -1.66 -17.05 4.07
CA SER A 175 -1.17 -18.05 3.12
C SER A 175 0.29 -18.46 3.36
N CYS A 176 1.03 -17.67 4.12
CA CYS A 176 2.37 -17.96 4.63
C CYS A 176 2.43 -17.62 6.12
N LEU A 177 2.82 -18.59 6.95
CA LEU A 177 3.02 -18.40 8.38
C LEU A 177 4.51 -18.58 8.73
N PRO A 178 5.04 -17.86 9.72
CA PRO A 178 6.37 -18.12 10.25
C PRO A 178 6.50 -19.57 10.70
N LYS A 179 7.65 -20.18 10.48
CA LYS A 179 7.88 -21.60 10.75
C LYS A 179 7.52 -21.96 12.21
N GLY A 180 6.61 -22.90 12.36
CA GLY A 180 6.19 -23.45 13.65
C GLY A 180 5.18 -22.59 14.41
N LYS A 181 4.67 -21.51 13.83
CA LYS A 181 3.59 -20.69 14.44
C LYS A 181 2.22 -21.02 13.83
N THR A 182 1.19 -20.95 14.67
CA THR A 182 -0.22 -20.94 14.21
C THR A 182 -0.68 -19.49 13.93
N ALA A 183 -1.80 -19.35 13.24
CA ALA A 183 -2.38 -18.04 12.96
C ALA A 183 -2.72 -17.27 14.25
N GLU A 184 -3.22 -17.96 15.27
CA GLU A 184 -3.54 -17.39 16.58
C GLU A 184 -2.28 -16.91 17.32
N GLN A 185 -1.18 -17.65 17.22
CA GLN A 185 0.10 -17.25 17.82
C GLN A 185 0.67 -16.01 17.13
N VAL A 186 0.54 -15.93 15.80
CA VAL A 186 0.93 -14.74 15.01
C VAL A 186 0.10 -13.53 15.43
N ALA A 187 -1.22 -13.69 15.55
CA ALA A 187 -2.11 -12.62 16.00
C ALA A 187 -1.80 -12.15 17.43
N ALA A 188 -1.61 -13.09 18.36
CA ALA A 188 -1.31 -12.79 19.77
C ALA A 188 0.03 -12.08 19.95
N ALA A 189 1.02 -12.39 19.11
CA ALA A 189 2.33 -11.74 19.12
C ALA A 189 2.38 -10.42 18.31
N ASP A 190 1.28 -10.08 17.60
CA ASP A 190 1.21 -8.94 16.67
C ASP A 190 2.32 -9.00 15.59
N ASP A 191 2.62 -10.22 15.11
CA ASP A 191 3.73 -10.42 14.16
C ASP A 191 3.50 -9.72 12.81
N ALA A 192 2.24 -9.47 12.42
CA ALA A 192 1.89 -8.71 11.23
C ALA A 192 2.01 -7.18 11.41
N LYS A 193 2.42 -6.69 12.60
CA LYS A 193 2.53 -5.26 12.91
C LYS A 193 3.46 -4.54 11.94
N MET A 194 3.02 -3.37 11.50
CA MET A 194 3.78 -2.42 10.67
C MET A 194 3.86 -1.06 11.35
N GLN A 195 4.78 -0.22 10.89
CA GLN A 195 5.05 1.08 11.49
C GLN A 195 4.40 2.24 10.74
N ALA A 196 4.02 2.04 9.48
CA ALA A 196 3.31 3.02 8.65
C ALA A 196 2.46 2.33 7.59
N VAL A 197 1.40 3.00 7.14
CA VAL A 197 0.58 2.56 6.00
C VAL A 197 0.30 3.74 5.08
N ILE A 198 0.44 3.54 3.77
CA ILE A 198 0.08 4.53 2.75
C ILE A 198 -1.02 3.93 1.88
N LEU A 199 -2.12 4.66 1.74
CA LEU A 199 -3.33 4.21 1.04
C LEU A 199 -3.61 5.12 -0.14
N SER A 200 -3.26 4.66 -1.34
CA SER A 200 -3.43 5.43 -2.57
C SER A 200 -4.76 5.07 -3.21
N TYR A 201 -5.69 6.03 -3.25
CA TYR A 201 -7.05 5.84 -3.84
C TYR A 201 -7.63 4.45 -3.58
N ALA A 202 -7.58 4.01 -2.31
CA ALA A 202 -7.91 2.67 -1.89
C ALA A 202 -9.42 2.41 -1.85
N ALA A 203 -9.83 1.15 -2.07
CA ALA A 203 -11.19 0.71 -1.82
C ALA A 203 -11.40 0.43 -0.32
N PHE A 204 -12.38 1.10 0.31
CA PHE A 204 -12.62 0.98 1.75
C PHE A 204 -13.92 0.23 2.11
N ASP A 205 -14.83 0.08 1.15
CA ASP A 205 -16.13 -0.56 1.35
C ASP A 205 -16.47 -1.50 0.19
N LEU A 206 -16.25 -2.81 0.39
CA LEU A 206 -16.55 -3.83 -0.60
C LEU A 206 -18.04 -4.19 -0.62
N LEU A 207 -18.76 -3.90 0.46
CA LEU A 207 -20.21 -4.06 0.49
C LEU A 207 -20.88 -3.09 -0.47
N GLU A 208 -20.53 -1.80 -0.39
CA GLU A 208 -21.04 -0.80 -1.33
C GLU A 208 -20.53 -1.03 -2.76
N SER A 209 -19.29 -1.50 -2.94
CA SER A 209 -18.79 -1.89 -4.27
C SER A 209 -19.61 -3.01 -4.90
N ALA A 210 -19.99 -4.03 -4.13
CA ALA A 210 -20.84 -5.12 -4.60
C ALA A 210 -22.25 -4.62 -4.97
N LYS A 211 -22.88 -3.81 -4.10
CA LYS A 211 -24.16 -3.16 -4.38
C LYS A 211 -24.12 -2.26 -5.63
N GLY A 212 -22.97 -1.61 -5.86
CA GLY A 212 -22.69 -0.79 -7.04
C GLY A 212 -22.43 -1.60 -8.32
N GLY A 213 -22.57 -2.93 -8.29
CA GLY A 213 -22.46 -3.79 -9.46
C GLY A 213 -21.06 -4.32 -9.74
N PHE A 214 -20.13 -4.27 -8.78
CA PHE A 214 -18.78 -4.81 -8.97
C PHE A 214 -18.79 -6.29 -9.40
N GLU A 215 -19.74 -7.08 -8.93
CA GLU A 215 -19.88 -8.52 -9.16
C GLU A 215 -20.66 -8.87 -10.45
N THR A 216 -20.91 -7.89 -11.32
CA THR A 216 -21.73 -8.05 -12.51
C THR A 216 -20.94 -7.85 -13.81
N GLU A 217 -21.52 -8.22 -14.95
CA GLU A 217 -20.94 -8.01 -16.29
C GLU A 217 -20.72 -6.53 -16.65
N GLN A 218 -21.38 -5.61 -15.97
CA GLN A 218 -21.18 -4.17 -16.15
C GLN A 218 -19.81 -3.70 -15.66
N ASN A 219 -19.18 -4.44 -14.75
CA ASN A 219 -17.82 -4.17 -14.31
C ASN A 219 -16.80 -4.71 -15.32
N PRO A 220 -16.08 -3.82 -16.05
CA PRO A 220 -15.16 -4.23 -17.11
C PRO A 220 -13.94 -5.02 -16.60
N PHE A 221 -13.60 -4.94 -15.31
CA PHE A 221 -12.46 -5.67 -14.75
C PHE A 221 -12.58 -7.17 -14.92
N TRP A 222 -13.79 -7.75 -14.85
CA TRP A 222 -14.01 -9.17 -15.11
C TRP A 222 -13.59 -9.56 -16.53
N LYS A 223 -13.99 -8.77 -17.52
CA LYS A 223 -13.62 -8.98 -18.92
C LYS A 223 -12.11 -8.79 -19.13
N TRP A 224 -11.52 -7.76 -18.55
CA TRP A 224 -10.08 -7.50 -18.66
C TRP A 224 -9.25 -8.60 -18.00
N GLY A 225 -9.72 -9.16 -16.90
CA GLY A 225 -9.09 -10.29 -16.20
C GLY A 225 -9.37 -11.66 -16.84
N ASN A 226 -10.10 -11.70 -17.96
CA ASN A 226 -10.56 -12.95 -18.60
C ASN A 226 -11.23 -13.89 -17.59
N ALA A 227 -12.06 -13.33 -16.71
CA ALA A 227 -12.78 -14.01 -15.65
C ALA A 227 -14.30 -13.83 -15.82
N SER A 228 -15.09 -14.78 -15.30
CA SER A 228 -16.54 -14.69 -15.31
C SER A 228 -17.02 -13.96 -14.05
N PRO A 229 -17.94 -12.98 -14.18
CA PRO A 229 -18.55 -12.31 -13.05
C PRO A 229 -19.22 -13.29 -12.09
N ARG A 230 -18.97 -13.11 -10.82
CA ARG A 230 -19.56 -13.86 -9.71
C ARG A 230 -19.36 -13.09 -8.41
N GLY A 231 -19.95 -13.55 -7.31
CA GLY A 231 -19.70 -13.00 -5.97
C GLY A 231 -18.22 -13.02 -5.60
N LEU A 232 -17.76 -12.02 -4.87
CA LEU A 232 -16.37 -11.91 -4.34
C LEU A 232 -15.97 -13.13 -3.49
N PHE A 233 -16.94 -13.84 -2.93
CA PHE A 233 -16.74 -15.05 -2.13
C PHE A 233 -17.11 -16.34 -2.87
N GLY A 234 -17.35 -16.29 -4.17
CA GLY A 234 -17.74 -17.43 -5.00
C GLY A 234 -19.23 -17.46 -5.33
N GLU A 235 -19.64 -18.48 -6.07
CA GLU A 235 -21.04 -18.64 -6.45
C GLU A 235 -21.95 -18.84 -5.24
N GLY A 236 -23.13 -18.21 -5.26
CA GLY A 236 -24.15 -18.34 -4.23
C GLY A 236 -23.90 -17.53 -2.97
N ILE A 237 -22.77 -16.84 -2.83
CA ILE A 237 -22.48 -15.92 -1.77
C ILE A 237 -22.67 -14.49 -2.29
N THR A 238 -23.74 -13.84 -1.89
CA THR A 238 -24.06 -12.46 -2.31
C THR A 238 -24.15 -11.52 -1.12
N TYR A 239 -24.06 -10.23 -1.36
CA TYR A 239 -24.14 -9.24 -0.28
C TYR A 239 -25.53 -9.23 0.40
N GLU A 240 -26.60 -9.64 -0.29
CA GLU A 240 -27.92 -9.76 0.32
C GLU A 240 -28.00 -10.95 1.29
N SER A 241 -27.37 -12.06 0.95
CA SER A 241 -27.43 -13.29 1.76
C SER A 241 -26.35 -13.36 2.84
N HIS A 242 -25.19 -12.69 2.64
CA HIS A 242 -24.01 -12.79 3.48
C HIS A 242 -23.34 -11.43 3.73
N GLU A 243 -24.09 -10.40 4.06
CA GLU A 243 -23.61 -9.03 4.28
C GLU A 243 -22.37 -8.97 5.21
N GLN A 244 -22.34 -9.81 6.26
CA GLN A 244 -21.23 -9.88 7.21
C GLN A 244 -19.90 -10.29 6.56
N TYR A 245 -19.93 -11.05 5.45
CA TYR A 245 -18.70 -11.43 4.72
C TYR A 245 -18.07 -10.19 4.07
N TYR A 246 -18.90 -9.38 3.42
CA TYR A 246 -18.48 -8.15 2.76
C TYR A 246 -17.95 -7.12 3.77
N LYS A 247 -18.62 -7.00 4.91
CA LYS A 247 -18.16 -6.16 6.04
C LYS A 247 -16.83 -6.61 6.59
N ALA A 248 -16.61 -7.92 6.71
CA ALA A 248 -15.36 -8.49 7.24
C ALA A 248 -14.13 -8.27 6.35
N VAL A 249 -14.33 -7.99 5.06
CA VAL A 249 -13.27 -7.63 4.11
C VAL A 249 -13.30 -6.15 3.73
N SER A 250 -14.06 -5.32 4.42
CA SER A 250 -14.15 -3.89 4.15
C SER A 250 -13.49 -3.09 5.28
N PRO A 251 -12.38 -2.40 5.02
CA PRO A 251 -11.67 -1.59 6.02
C PRO A 251 -12.56 -0.67 6.84
N LEU A 252 -13.60 -0.13 6.22
CA LEU A 252 -14.54 0.79 6.85
C LEU A 252 -15.21 0.22 8.12
N TYR A 253 -15.48 -1.10 8.14
CA TYR A 253 -16.17 -1.76 9.25
C TYR A 253 -15.22 -2.40 10.28
N LEU A 254 -13.90 -2.32 10.05
CA LEU A 254 -12.89 -2.94 10.90
C LEU A 254 -12.09 -1.93 11.72
N LEU A 255 -12.49 -0.66 11.70
CA LEU A 255 -11.83 0.37 12.49
C LEU A 255 -11.93 0.02 13.98
N PRO A 256 -10.81 0.08 14.71
CA PRO A 256 -10.81 -0.30 16.12
C PRO A 256 -11.58 0.70 16.97
N GLU A 257 -12.07 0.22 18.10
CA GLU A 257 -12.66 1.07 19.13
C GLU A 257 -11.65 2.12 19.64
N ALA A 258 -12.17 3.18 20.24
CA ALA A 258 -11.37 4.25 20.82
C ALA A 258 -10.37 3.69 21.86
N GLY A 259 -9.10 4.08 21.71
CA GLY A 259 -8.02 3.65 22.60
C GLY A 259 -7.01 2.70 21.97
N TYR A 260 -7.36 1.93 20.95
CA TYR A 260 -6.36 1.19 20.17
C TYR A 260 -5.72 2.10 19.13
N LYS A 261 -4.39 2.09 19.08
CA LYS A 261 -3.62 2.92 18.13
C LYS A 261 -3.14 2.10 16.94
N LEU A 262 -3.66 2.46 15.77
CA LEU A 262 -3.13 2.01 14.48
C LEU A 262 -1.79 2.71 14.19
N PRO A 263 -0.95 2.17 13.29
CA PRO A 263 0.22 2.90 12.79
C PRO A 263 -0.22 4.19 12.09
N PRO A 264 0.65 5.22 12.03
CA PRO A 264 0.39 6.42 11.23
C PRO A 264 0.03 6.06 9.80
N GLN A 265 -0.95 6.77 9.24
CA GLN A 265 -1.45 6.54 7.90
C GLN A 265 -1.29 7.78 7.04
N PHE A 266 -0.96 7.58 5.76
CA PHE A 266 -1.07 8.59 4.73
C PHE A 266 -2.09 8.14 3.68
N VAL A 267 -3.24 8.80 3.63
CA VAL A 267 -4.32 8.52 2.68
C VAL A 267 -4.26 9.55 1.58
N LEU A 268 -4.32 9.11 0.33
CA LEU A 268 -4.24 10.01 -0.83
C LEU A 268 -5.18 9.57 -1.96
N VAL A 269 -5.64 10.56 -2.73
CA VAL A 269 -6.57 10.35 -3.84
C VAL A 269 -6.41 11.45 -4.88
N GLY A 270 -6.74 11.18 -6.13
CA GLY A 270 -6.82 12.19 -7.19
C GLY A 270 -8.15 12.95 -7.16
N SER A 271 -8.14 14.25 -7.48
CA SER A 271 -9.38 15.06 -7.49
C SER A 271 -10.36 14.66 -8.59
N GLU A 272 -9.88 13.96 -9.63
CA GLU A 272 -10.67 13.49 -10.77
C GLU A 272 -10.88 11.96 -10.73
N ASP A 273 -10.64 11.33 -9.60
CA ASP A 273 -10.85 9.90 -9.42
C ASP A 273 -12.34 9.59 -9.33
N GLY A 274 -12.86 8.89 -10.35
CA GLY A 274 -14.25 8.48 -10.44
C GLY A 274 -14.54 7.07 -9.93
N LEU A 275 -13.51 6.30 -9.51
CA LEU A 275 -13.68 4.95 -8.96
C LEU A 275 -13.62 4.95 -7.43
N THR A 276 -12.58 5.54 -6.87
CA THR A 276 -12.43 5.73 -5.43
C THR A 276 -12.38 7.22 -5.15
N THR A 277 -13.56 7.83 -5.08
CA THR A 277 -13.69 9.28 -5.12
C THR A 277 -13.10 9.99 -3.90
N PRO A 278 -12.75 11.28 -4.02
CA PRO A 278 -12.30 12.08 -2.87
C PRO A 278 -13.26 12.04 -1.68
N GLU A 279 -14.57 11.93 -1.94
CA GLU A 279 -15.61 11.84 -0.90
C GLU A 279 -15.48 10.54 -0.09
N VAL A 280 -15.28 9.40 -0.79
CA VAL A 280 -15.08 8.09 -0.15
C VAL A 280 -13.81 8.09 0.69
N ALA A 281 -12.70 8.58 0.15
CA ALA A 281 -11.44 8.69 0.88
C ALA A 281 -11.55 9.63 2.10
N SER A 282 -12.20 10.79 1.93
CA SER A 282 -12.44 11.76 3.00
C SER A 282 -13.34 11.18 4.10
N GLY A 283 -14.35 10.39 3.73
CA GLY A 283 -15.23 9.68 4.66
C GLY A 283 -14.44 8.74 5.56
N TYR A 284 -13.60 7.88 4.97
CA TYR A 284 -12.72 6.97 5.72
C TYR A 284 -11.76 7.73 6.65
N VAL A 285 -11.12 8.78 6.16
CA VAL A 285 -10.22 9.65 6.97
C VAL A 285 -10.97 10.30 8.14
N SER A 286 -12.20 10.72 7.94
CA SER A 286 -13.03 11.31 8.99
C SER A 286 -13.32 10.33 10.11
N LEU A 287 -13.59 9.07 9.78
CA LEU A 287 -13.79 7.99 10.75
C LEU A 287 -12.49 7.67 11.52
N LEU A 288 -11.35 7.62 10.82
CA LEU A 288 -10.04 7.44 11.48
C LEU A 288 -9.77 8.57 12.50
N LYS A 289 -10.00 9.82 12.12
CA LYS A 289 -9.83 10.98 13.01
C LYS A 289 -10.78 10.92 14.20
N ALA A 290 -12.06 10.55 13.99
CA ALA A 290 -13.04 10.38 15.05
C ALA A 290 -12.64 9.25 16.03
N ALA A 291 -12.01 8.17 15.54
CA ALA A 291 -11.41 7.12 16.36
C ALA A 291 -10.05 7.51 16.98
N GLY A 292 -9.62 8.77 16.84
CA GLY A 292 -8.36 9.28 17.41
C GLY A 292 -7.11 8.71 16.78
N GLN A 293 -7.18 8.25 15.53
CA GLN A 293 -6.03 7.71 14.79
C GLN A 293 -5.20 8.82 14.14
N GLN A 294 -3.90 8.59 13.98
CA GLN A 294 -3.00 9.49 13.27
C GLN A 294 -3.12 9.27 11.77
N VAL A 295 -3.60 10.26 11.03
CA VAL A 295 -3.78 10.20 9.58
C VAL A 295 -3.48 11.53 8.92
N GLU A 296 -2.63 11.49 7.89
CA GLU A 296 -2.44 12.56 6.91
C GLU A 296 -3.33 12.28 5.70
N PHE A 297 -3.90 13.34 5.10
CA PHE A 297 -4.77 13.19 3.93
C PHE A 297 -4.44 14.24 2.88
N LYS A 298 -4.28 13.79 1.62
CA LYS A 298 -3.97 14.68 0.50
C LYS A 298 -4.78 14.34 -0.74
N ILE A 299 -5.35 15.38 -1.37
CA ILE A 299 -6.02 15.29 -2.67
C ILE A 299 -5.10 15.90 -3.72
N TYR A 300 -4.73 15.11 -4.73
CA TYR A 300 -3.87 15.56 -5.83
C TYR A 300 -4.71 16.10 -6.99
N GLN A 301 -4.59 17.40 -7.23
CA GLN A 301 -5.41 18.10 -8.23
C GLN A 301 -5.11 17.61 -9.64
N GLY A 302 -6.17 17.40 -10.43
CA GLY A 302 -6.10 16.97 -11.82
C GLY A 302 -5.65 15.51 -12.02
N LYS A 303 -5.56 14.71 -10.94
CA LYS A 303 -5.22 13.28 -11.05
C LYS A 303 -6.49 12.43 -11.04
N GLY A 304 -6.55 11.47 -11.97
CA GLY A 304 -7.57 10.41 -12.03
C GLY A 304 -7.12 9.16 -11.29
N HIS A 305 -7.89 8.08 -11.43
CA HIS A 305 -7.54 6.78 -10.86
C HIS A 305 -6.31 6.16 -11.56
N GLY A 306 -5.44 5.45 -10.82
CA GLY A 306 -4.29 4.75 -11.40
C GLY A 306 -3.07 5.63 -11.71
N PHE A 307 -3.01 6.87 -11.24
CA PHE A 307 -1.92 7.80 -11.59
C PHE A 307 -0.53 7.41 -11.06
N LEU A 308 -0.42 6.31 -10.31
CA LEU A 308 0.84 5.70 -9.86
C LEU A 308 1.25 4.49 -10.72
N ASP A 309 0.47 4.13 -11.74
CA ASP A 309 0.76 3.01 -12.64
C ASP A 309 2.03 3.26 -13.45
N SER A 310 2.85 2.23 -13.62
CA SER A 310 4.10 2.28 -14.38
C SER A 310 3.89 2.55 -15.86
N GLY A 311 4.90 3.18 -16.47
CA GLY A 311 4.92 3.44 -17.90
C GLY A 311 4.01 4.58 -18.33
N CYS A 312 3.51 4.48 -19.56
CA CYS A 312 2.51 5.37 -20.14
C CYS A 312 1.33 4.52 -20.60
N ASN A 313 0.11 4.90 -20.26
CA ASN A 313 -1.07 4.15 -20.65
C ASN A 313 -2.28 5.06 -20.92
N ASP A 314 -3.21 4.56 -21.73
CA ASP A 314 -4.41 5.31 -22.13
C ASP A 314 -5.42 5.48 -21.00
N TYR A 315 -5.39 4.60 -19.98
CA TYR A 315 -6.28 4.67 -18.84
C TYR A 315 -5.96 5.90 -17.98
N THR A 316 -4.68 6.12 -17.67
CA THR A 316 -4.23 7.28 -16.89
C THR A 316 -4.06 8.55 -17.72
N LYS A 317 -4.12 8.44 -19.06
CA LYS A 317 -3.90 9.53 -20.03
C LYS A 317 -2.58 10.26 -19.84
N GLY A 318 -1.56 9.55 -19.37
CA GLY A 318 -0.24 10.12 -19.11
C GLY A 318 0.81 9.07 -18.81
N CYS A 319 1.99 9.55 -18.47
CA CYS A 319 3.11 8.70 -18.11
C CYS A 319 3.43 8.82 -16.62
N PHE A 320 3.88 7.74 -16.01
CA PHE A 320 4.29 7.67 -14.61
C PHE A 320 5.15 8.87 -14.18
N LYS A 321 6.21 9.19 -14.94
CA LYS A 321 7.12 10.30 -14.63
C LYS A 321 6.44 11.66 -14.53
N ASP A 322 5.33 11.87 -15.25
CA ASP A 322 4.62 13.15 -15.29
C ASP A 322 3.48 13.19 -14.24
N LEU A 323 2.98 12.02 -13.86
CA LEU A 323 1.82 11.90 -12.98
C LEU A 323 2.21 11.62 -11.52
N ALA A 324 3.18 10.74 -11.27
CA ALA A 324 3.40 10.14 -9.95
C ALA A 324 4.42 10.90 -9.08
N THR A 325 5.47 11.50 -9.68
CA THR A 325 6.64 12.01 -8.94
C THR A 325 6.31 12.85 -7.71
N PRO A 326 5.47 13.91 -7.77
CA PRO A 326 5.18 14.73 -6.58
C PRO A 326 4.53 13.94 -5.44
N THR A 327 3.76 12.90 -5.79
CA THR A 327 3.09 12.03 -4.81
C THR A 327 4.11 11.12 -4.13
N LEU A 328 5.07 10.59 -4.89
CA LEU A 328 6.11 9.72 -4.35
C LEU A 328 7.06 10.49 -3.42
N ASP A 329 7.37 11.74 -3.72
CA ASP A 329 8.15 12.61 -2.84
C ASP A 329 7.44 12.84 -1.49
N ASP A 330 6.12 13.07 -1.50
CA ASP A 330 5.32 13.17 -0.28
C ASP A 330 5.30 11.84 0.49
N MET A 331 5.19 10.71 -0.19
CA MET A 331 5.28 9.37 0.44
C MET A 331 6.64 9.17 1.11
N ILE A 332 7.74 9.53 0.44
CA ILE A 332 9.10 9.46 1.01
C ILE A 332 9.21 10.37 2.24
N GLN A 333 8.68 11.57 2.19
CA GLN A 333 8.68 12.50 3.32
C GLN A 333 7.92 11.92 4.51
N PHE A 334 6.73 11.36 4.28
CA PHE A 334 5.93 10.69 5.31
C PHE A 334 6.71 9.53 5.95
N LEU A 335 7.22 8.59 5.14
CA LEU A 335 8.00 7.45 5.64
C LEU A 335 9.25 7.88 6.40
N THR A 336 9.96 8.89 5.90
CA THR A 336 11.13 9.46 6.58
C THR A 336 10.75 10.01 7.96
N SER A 337 9.58 10.62 8.11
CA SER A 337 9.11 11.15 9.39
C SER A 337 8.82 10.03 10.40
N VAL A 338 8.33 8.88 9.93
CA VAL A 338 7.99 7.73 10.79
C VAL A 338 9.23 6.92 11.19
N PHE A 339 10.22 6.76 10.31
CA PHE A 339 11.38 5.89 10.53
C PHE A 339 12.61 6.60 11.11
N LYS A 340 12.49 7.87 11.46
CA LYS A 340 13.55 8.65 12.12
C LYS A 340 14.03 8.08 13.43
#